data_65f36f76751ce4e06c7a11460ce8ef7d
#
_entry.id   65f36f76751ce4e06c7a11460ce8ef7d
#
_cell.length_a   1.000
_cell.length_b   1.000
_cell.length_c   1.000
_cell.angle_alpha   90.00
_cell.angle_beta   90.00
_cell.angle_gamma   90.00
#
_symmetry.space_group_name_H-M   'P 1'
#
loop_
_entity.id
_entity.type
_entity.pdbx_description
1 polymer ?
#
loop_
_entity_poly.entity_id
_entity_poly.type
_entity_poly.pdbx_seq_one_letter_code
_entity_poly.pdbx_strand_id
1 'polypeptide(L)'
;MTDFDASRVERIIGYEFSDKSLLAAALTHQSYINEHGARETSYQRLEFLGDAILDFVVAEILYFTSSDDAGKMTKDRIRVVSREPLARAVERLGLLDYVRVGRGAKEEAFKMDKPKSDLFESVLAAIYIDSKKNIDAARKFIQDNLTLNVITGDTKSRLQEYTQKQFSGELPHYETEPKDGENAFVSVVFVGGKKKGIGEGRTKKEAERAAAKEALNSFGI
;
A
#
# COMPACT_ATOMS: atom_id res chain seq x y z
N MET A 1 -17.63 21.00 20.27
CA MET A 1 -17.53 19.67 19.64
C MET A 1 -17.40 19.94 18.14
N THR A 2 -16.24 19.76 17.55
CA THR A 2 -16.14 19.77 16.09
C THR A 2 -16.89 18.53 15.61
N ASP A 3 -17.99 18.75 14.86
CA ASP A 3 -18.71 17.66 14.20
C ASP A 3 -17.71 16.82 13.42
N PHE A 4 -17.71 15.50 13.66
CA PHE A 4 -16.89 14.55 12.93
C PHE A 4 -17.35 14.56 11.46
N ASP A 5 -16.55 15.20 10.59
CA ASP A 5 -16.85 15.29 9.16
C ASP A 5 -16.50 13.99 8.45
N ALA A 6 -17.39 13.01 8.55
CA ALA A 6 -17.23 11.71 7.89
C ALA A 6 -17.03 11.85 6.37
N SER A 7 -17.80 12.74 5.74
CA SER A 7 -17.75 12.91 4.27
C SER A 7 -16.39 13.41 3.78
N ARG A 8 -15.69 14.20 4.58
CA ARG A 8 -14.35 14.66 4.25
C ARG A 8 -13.33 13.54 4.37
N VAL A 9 -13.43 12.73 5.43
CA VAL A 9 -12.57 11.56 5.62
C VAL A 9 -12.78 10.55 4.50
N GLU A 10 -14.02 10.28 4.11
CA GLU A 10 -14.36 9.36 3.02
C GLU A 10 -13.71 9.76 1.70
N ARG A 11 -13.70 11.06 1.38
CA ARG A 11 -12.99 11.56 0.19
C ARG A 11 -11.48 11.34 0.28
N ILE A 12 -10.90 11.49 1.48
CA ILE A 12 -9.46 11.28 1.71
C ILE A 12 -9.09 9.81 1.52
N ILE A 13 -9.88 8.88 2.07
CA ILE A 13 -9.59 7.43 2.01
C ILE A 13 -10.10 6.78 0.72
N GLY A 14 -10.92 7.48 -0.08
CA GLY A 14 -11.48 6.96 -1.33
C GLY A 14 -12.54 5.87 -1.14
N TYR A 15 -13.24 5.88 0.01
CA TYR A 15 -14.30 4.91 0.32
C TYR A 15 -15.47 5.60 1.03
N GLU A 16 -16.70 5.38 0.54
CA GLU A 16 -17.94 5.88 1.13
C GLU A 16 -18.58 4.81 2.01
N PHE A 17 -18.74 5.11 3.31
CA PHE A 17 -19.31 4.19 4.28
C PHE A 17 -20.84 4.19 4.25
N SER A 18 -21.43 3.01 4.21
CA SER A 18 -22.87 2.80 4.46
C SER A 18 -23.19 3.03 5.94
N ASP A 19 -22.32 2.55 6.83
CA ASP A 19 -22.40 2.78 8.27
C ASP A 19 -21.28 3.71 8.74
N LYS A 20 -21.61 5.01 8.89
CA LYS A 20 -20.67 6.03 9.37
C LYS A 20 -20.17 5.78 10.79
N SER A 21 -20.86 4.94 11.57
CA SER A 21 -20.42 4.61 12.94
C SER A 21 -19.17 3.75 12.94
N LEU A 22 -18.96 2.92 11.91
CA LEU A 22 -17.72 2.15 11.71
C LEU A 22 -16.52 3.07 11.48
N LEU A 23 -16.67 4.07 10.62
CA LEU A 23 -15.61 5.07 10.39
C LEU A 23 -15.33 5.86 11.68
N ALA A 24 -16.37 6.28 12.38
CA ALA A 24 -16.23 6.98 13.65
C ALA A 24 -15.47 6.12 14.69
N ALA A 25 -15.81 4.83 14.81
CA ALA A 25 -15.11 3.90 15.69
C ALA A 25 -13.63 3.73 15.28
N ALA A 26 -13.33 3.60 13.98
CA ALA A 26 -11.96 3.47 13.45
C ALA A 26 -11.08 4.69 13.77
N LEU A 27 -11.68 5.86 13.94
CA LEU A 27 -10.97 7.11 14.25
C LEU A 27 -11.11 7.52 15.73
N THR A 28 -11.49 6.60 16.63
CA THR A 28 -11.66 6.91 18.07
C THR A 28 -10.60 6.22 18.91
N HIS A 29 -9.72 7.03 19.49
CA HIS A 29 -8.70 6.56 20.42
C HIS A 29 -9.31 6.21 21.80
N GLN A 30 -8.72 5.26 22.52
CA GLN A 30 -9.19 4.82 23.84
C GLN A 30 -9.30 5.97 24.86
N SER A 31 -8.42 6.97 24.79
CA SER A 31 -8.46 8.13 25.69
C SER A 31 -9.75 8.95 25.55
N TYR A 32 -10.33 9.00 24.33
CA TYR A 32 -11.61 9.65 24.11
C TYR A 32 -12.74 8.91 24.83
N ILE A 33 -12.75 7.59 24.73
CA ILE A 33 -13.74 6.74 25.43
C ILE A 33 -13.65 6.91 26.95
N ASN A 34 -12.43 6.92 27.46
CA ASN A 34 -12.19 7.08 28.90
C ASN A 34 -12.72 8.41 29.44
N GLU A 35 -12.70 9.48 28.63
CA GLU A 35 -13.16 10.82 29.02
C GLU A 35 -14.68 11.01 28.82
N HIS A 36 -15.27 10.40 27.78
CA HIS A 36 -16.66 10.66 27.36
C HIS A 36 -17.65 9.54 27.70
N GLY A 37 -17.16 8.39 28.20
CA GLY A 37 -17.98 7.27 28.66
C GLY A 37 -18.29 6.23 27.60
N ALA A 38 -18.70 5.05 28.04
CA ALA A 38 -18.65 3.76 27.34
C ALA A 38 -19.72 3.52 26.25
N ARG A 39 -20.35 4.52 25.67
CA ARG A 39 -21.30 4.29 24.55
C ARG A 39 -20.63 4.08 23.19
N GLU A 40 -19.35 4.35 23.09
CA GLU A 40 -18.59 4.25 21.84
C GLU A 40 -17.49 3.18 21.94
N THR A 41 -17.10 2.61 20.83
CA THR A 41 -16.04 1.62 20.75
C THR A 41 -14.76 2.29 20.25
N SER A 42 -13.62 2.00 20.88
CA SER A 42 -12.32 2.45 20.37
C SER A 42 -11.89 1.61 19.18
N TYR A 43 -10.90 2.11 18.43
CA TYR A 43 -10.39 1.45 17.25
C TYR A 43 -9.68 0.10 17.52
N GLN A 44 -9.34 -0.24 18.77
CA GLN A 44 -8.52 -1.42 19.11
C GLN A 44 -9.06 -2.75 18.56
N ARG A 45 -10.38 -2.95 18.57
CA ARG A 45 -10.96 -4.18 18.00
C ARG A 45 -10.87 -4.20 16.47
N LEU A 46 -10.97 -3.04 15.85
CA LEU A 46 -10.79 -2.88 14.41
C LEU A 46 -9.32 -3.05 14.02
N GLU A 47 -8.39 -2.47 14.79
CA GLU A 47 -6.95 -2.70 14.66
C GLU A 47 -6.62 -4.19 14.62
N PHE A 48 -7.08 -4.96 15.61
CA PHE A 48 -6.85 -6.42 15.66
C PHE A 48 -7.29 -7.14 14.38
N LEU A 49 -8.45 -6.79 13.84
CA LEU A 49 -8.94 -7.38 12.59
C LEU A 49 -8.17 -6.86 11.38
N GLY A 50 -7.84 -5.58 11.37
CA GLY A 50 -7.14 -4.92 10.28
C GLY A 50 -5.73 -5.43 10.08
N ASP A 51 -4.99 -5.69 11.15
CA ASP A 51 -3.66 -6.32 11.12
C ASP A 51 -3.72 -7.67 10.39
N ALA A 52 -4.67 -8.54 10.75
CA ALA A 52 -4.85 -9.83 10.10
C ALA A 52 -5.24 -9.72 8.61
N ILE A 53 -6.10 -8.74 8.26
CA ILE A 53 -6.50 -8.50 6.86
C ILE A 53 -5.31 -7.97 6.06
N LEU A 54 -4.55 -7.04 6.61
CA LEU A 54 -3.37 -6.46 5.99
C LEU A 54 -2.34 -7.54 5.68
N ASP A 55 -2.01 -8.35 6.67
CA ASP A 55 -1.08 -9.47 6.54
C ASP A 55 -1.50 -10.48 5.46
N PHE A 56 -2.78 -10.84 5.45
CA PHE A 56 -3.36 -11.74 4.46
C PHE A 56 -3.28 -11.17 3.05
N VAL A 57 -3.75 -9.93 2.85
CA VAL A 57 -3.80 -9.31 1.52
C VAL A 57 -2.39 -9.10 0.95
N VAL A 58 -1.45 -8.65 1.78
CA VAL A 58 -0.06 -8.48 1.35
C VAL A 58 0.59 -9.82 1.03
N ALA A 59 0.34 -10.86 1.84
CA ALA A 59 0.83 -12.21 1.56
C ALA A 59 0.27 -12.77 0.26
N GLU A 60 -1.02 -12.58 -0.01
CA GLU A 60 -1.67 -13.00 -1.24
C GLU A 60 -1.10 -12.26 -2.47
N ILE A 61 -0.93 -10.94 -2.38
CA ILE A 61 -0.30 -10.17 -3.45
C ILE A 61 1.11 -10.71 -3.74
N LEU A 62 1.93 -10.94 -2.71
CA LEU A 62 3.27 -11.51 -2.86
C LEU A 62 3.23 -12.89 -3.53
N TYR A 63 2.34 -13.77 -3.09
CA TYR A 63 2.23 -15.13 -3.62
C TYR A 63 1.94 -15.15 -5.12
N PHE A 64 1.06 -14.26 -5.58
CA PHE A 64 0.67 -14.22 -7.00
C PHE A 64 1.56 -13.34 -7.88
N THR A 65 2.37 -12.46 -7.29
CA THR A 65 3.20 -11.50 -8.05
C THR A 65 4.69 -11.72 -7.96
N SER A 66 5.16 -12.46 -6.94
CA SER A 66 6.58 -12.77 -6.74
C SER A 66 6.91 -14.21 -7.17
N SER A 67 8.08 -14.40 -7.75
CA SER A 67 8.69 -15.71 -7.97
C SER A 67 9.68 -16.11 -6.88
N ASP A 68 9.77 -15.31 -5.82
CA ASP A 68 10.72 -15.49 -4.73
C ASP A 68 10.36 -16.69 -3.84
N ASP A 69 11.34 -17.20 -3.10
CA ASP A 69 11.11 -18.20 -2.07
C ASP A 69 10.32 -17.66 -0.87
N ALA A 70 9.77 -18.55 -0.07
CA ALA A 70 8.95 -18.20 1.10
C ALA A 70 9.69 -17.30 2.11
N GLY A 71 11.01 -17.48 2.26
CA GLY A 71 11.83 -16.65 3.16
C GLY A 71 11.91 -15.20 2.71
N LYS A 72 12.10 -14.97 1.41
CA LYS A 72 12.12 -13.62 0.83
C LYS A 72 10.75 -12.99 0.86
N MET A 73 9.70 -13.72 0.47
CA MET A 73 8.31 -13.24 0.57
C MET A 73 7.95 -12.82 2.00
N THR A 74 8.39 -13.57 3.00
CA THR A 74 8.18 -13.22 4.42
C THR A 74 8.87 -11.91 4.78
N LYS A 75 10.13 -11.71 4.36
CA LYS A 75 10.87 -10.46 4.61
C LYS A 75 10.21 -9.26 3.93
N ASP A 76 9.75 -9.43 2.70
CA ASP A 76 9.10 -8.36 1.94
C ASP A 76 7.72 -8.02 2.53
N ARG A 77 6.94 -9.01 2.98
CA ARG A 77 5.71 -8.77 3.74
C ARG A 77 5.99 -7.94 4.99
N ILE A 78 6.91 -8.37 5.85
CA ILE A 78 7.27 -7.65 7.09
C ILE A 78 7.64 -6.20 6.78
N ARG A 79 8.38 -5.95 5.70
CA ARG A 79 8.79 -4.60 5.31
C ARG A 79 7.61 -3.70 4.97
N VAL A 80 6.58 -4.24 4.34
CA VAL A 80 5.38 -3.51 3.92
C VAL A 80 4.41 -3.28 5.07
N VAL A 81 4.18 -4.30 5.91
CA VAL A 81 3.22 -4.24 7.02
C VAL A 81 3.82 -3.70 8.32
N SER A 82 5.10 -3.29 8.32
CA SER A 82 5.72 -2.69 9.49
C SER A 82 5.13 -1.32 9.82
N ARG A 83 5.32 -0.88 11.07
CA ARG A 83 4.72 0.35 11.59
C ARG A 83 5.04 1.61 10.79
N GLU A 84 6.29 1.74 10.32
CA GLU A 84 6.76 2.95 9.63
C GLU A 84 6.01 3.21 8.30
N PRO A 85 5.86 2.27 7.35
CA PRO A 85 5.07 2.48 6.14
C PRO A 85 3.60 2.83 6.43
N LEU A 86 2.99 2.19 7.42
CA LEU A 86 1.59 2.44 7.80
C LEU A 86 1.43 3.84 8.41
N ALA A 87 2.34 4.22 9.30
CA ALA A 87 2.36 5.55 9.91
C ALA A 87 2.52 6.65 8.84
N ARG A 88 3.44 6.47 7.89
CA ARG A 88 3.62 7.40 6.75
C ARG A 88 2.36 7.50 5.88
N ALA A 89 1.63 6.40 5.69
CA ALA A 89 0.38 6.41 4.94
C ALA A 89 -0.69 7.25 5.66
N VAL A 90 -0.84 7.09 6.97
CA VAL A 90 -1.75 7.87 7.81
C VAL A 90 -1.41 9.36 7.80
N GLU A 91 -0.12 9.71 7.89
CA GLU A 91 0.35 11.09 7.81
C GLU A 91 0.08 11.70 6.43
N ARG A 92 0.39 10.98 5.35
CA ARG A 92 0.13 11.44 3.98
C ARG A 92 -1.35 11.67 3.71
N LEU A 93 -2.21 10.82 4.25
CA LEU A 93 -3.67 10.97 4.18
C LEU A 93 -4.21 12.11 5.07
N GLY A 94 -3.41 12.62 6.02
CA GLY A 94 -3.87 13.64 6.95
C GLY A 94 -4.95 13.14 7.93
N LEU A 95 -5.03 11.83 8.20
CA LEU A 95 -6.07 11.23 9.04
C LEU A 95 -5.98 11.66 10.50
N LEU A 96 -4.79 12.09 10.96
CA LEU A 96 -4.58 12.51 12.33
C LEU A 96 -5.44 13.72 12.74
N ASP A 97 -5.84 14.55 11.78
CA ASP A 97 -6.71 15.71 12.05
C ASP A 97 -8.15 15.33 12.42
N TYR A 98 -8.55 14.12 12.07
CA TYR A 98 -9.91 13.59 12.26
C TYR A 98 -10.01 12.61 13.41
N VAL A 99 -8.89 12.26 14.07
CA VAL A 99 -8.92 11.32 15.19
C VAL A 99 -9.55 11.95 16.40
N ARG A 100 -10.51 11.27 17.00
CA ARG A 100 -11.13 11.64 18.27
C ARG A 100 -10.25 11.16 19.40
N VAL A 101 -9.71 12.10 20.17
CA VAL A 101 -8.75 11.87 21.27
C VAL A 101 -9.20 12.64 22.47
N GLY A 102 -8.91 12.13 23.68
CA GLY A 102 -9.14 12.85 24.94
C GLY A 102 -8.29 14.14 25.02
N ARG A 103 -8.74 15.09 25.83
CA ARG A 103 -8.09 16.40 26.01
C ARG A 103 -6.65 16.22 26.48
N GLY A 104 -5.72 16.90 25.84
CA GLY A 104 -4.29 16.83 26.16
C GLY A 104 -3.57 15.56 25.70
N ALA A 105 -4.27 14.58 25.14
CA ALA A 105 -3.66 13.33 24.68
C ALA A 105 -3.23 13.37 23.20
N LYS A 106 -3.72 14.32 22.38
CA LYS A 106 -3.54 14.31 20.93
C LYS A 106 -2.06 14.37 20.51
N GLU A 107 -1.32 15.33 21.03
CA GLU A 107 0.10 15.50 20.69
C GLU A 107 0.95 14.34 21.19
N GLU A 108 0.66 13.79 22.35
CA GLU A 108 1.40 12.69 22.97
C GLU A 108 1.06 11.34 22.32
N ALA A 109 -0.24 11.09 22.06
CA ALA A 109 -0.73 9.79 21.58
C ALA A 109 -0.17 9.42 20.18
N PHE A 110 0.06 10.39 19.30
CA PHE A 110 0.49 10.15 17.92
C PHE A 110 1.92 10.64 17.61
N LYS A 111 2.76 10.82 18.63
CA LYS A 111 4.20 11.06 18.43
C LYS A 111 4.92 9.83 17.86
N MET A 112 4.50 8.65 18.26
CA MET A 112 5.11 7.38 17.85
C MET A 112 4.37 6.78 16.64
N ASP A 113 5.05 5.93 15.88
CA ASP A 113 4.49 5.27 14.70
C ASP A 113 3.43 4.23 15.05
N LYS A 114 3.51 3.60 16.25
CA LYS A 114 2.57 2.55 16.63
C LYS A 114 1.11 3.03 16.61
N PRO A 115 0.68 4.09 17.30
CA PRO A 115 -0.71 4.54 17.24
C PRO A 115 -1.16 4.96 15.83
N LYS A 116 -0.24 5.41 14.99
CA LYS A 116 -0.53 5.74 13.59
C LYS A 116 -0.77 4.47 12.77
N SER A 117 0.09 3.43 12.93
CA SER A 117 -0.14 2.14 12.26
C SER A 117 -1.45 1.51 12.70
N ASP A 118 -1.74 1.52 14.01
CA ASP A 118 -3.00 1.01 14.56
C ASP A 118 -4.22 1.70 13.91
N LEU A 119 -4.10 2.99 13.61
CA LEU A 119 -5.13 3.77 12.92
C LEU A 119 -5.33 3.32 11.46
N PHE A 120 -4.25 3.03 10.72
CA PHE A 120 -4.34 2.50 9.37
C PHE A 120 -5.10 1.17 9.35
N GLU A 121 -4.71 0.26 10.24
CA GLU A 121 -5.31 -1.07 10.37
C GLU A 121 -6.80 -0.97 10.77
N SER A 122 -7.14 -0.06 11.67
CA SER A 122 -8.54 0.13 12.08
C SER A 122 -9.42 0.64 10.94
N VAL A 123 -8.94 1.59 10.12
CA VAL A 123 -9.66 2.08 8.93
C VAL A 123 -9.82 0.96 7.90
N LEU A 124 -8.77 0.16 7.69
CA LEU A 124 -8.81 -1.00 6.79
C LEU A 124 -9.90 -2.00 7.22
N ALA A 125 -9.96 -2.34 8.51
CA ALA A 125 -10.99 -3.23 9.04
C ALA A 125 -12.41 -2.64 8.92
N ALA A 126 -12.56 -1.34 9.17
CA ALA A 126 -13.84 -0.66 9.00
C ALA A 126 -14.36 -0.76 7.56
N ILE A 127 -13.50 -0.50 6.56
CA ILE A 127 -13.81 -0.68 5.13
C ILE A 127 -14.24 -2.12 4.85
N TYR A 128 -13.48 -3.09 5.34
CA TYR A 128 -13.81 -4.51 5.15
C TYR A 128 -15.17 -4.89 5.73
N ILE A 129 -15.49 -4.44 6.93
CA ILE A 129 -16.79 -4.73 7.58
C ILE A 129 -17.93 -4.05 6.83
N ASP A 130 -17.80 -2.76 6.53
CA ASP A 130 -18.83 -1.97 5.85
C ASP A 130 -19.13 -2.49 4.45
N SER A 131 -18.13 -2.93 3.71
CA SER A 131 -18.25 -3.55 2.39
C SER A 131 -18.81 -4.98 2.42
N LYS A 132 -19.42 -5.40 3.53
CA LYS A 132 -19.94 -6.76 3.74
C LYS A 132 -18.88 -7.85 3.61
N LYS A 133 -17.71 -7.59 4.16
CA LYS A 133 -16.53 -8.47 4.13
C LYS A 133 -15.95 -8.69 2.72
N ASN A 134 -16.08 -7.69 1.85
CA ASN A 134 -15.47 -7.73 0.54
C ASN A 134 -13.96 -7.46 0.66
N ILE A 135 -13.15 -8.48 0.40
CA ILE A 135 -11.69 -8.39 0.47
C ILE A 135 -11.10 -7.45 -0.60
N ASP A 136 -11.77 -7.27 -1.73
CA ASP A 136 -11.29 -6.40 -2.81
C ASP A 136 -11.39 -4.92 -2.45
N ALA A 137 -12.37 -4.53 -1.62
CA ALA A 137 -12.43 -3.18 -1.07
C ALA A 137 -11.22 -2.90 -0.15
N ALA A 138 -10.88 -3.85 0.72
CA ALA A 138 -9.70 -3.78 1.57
C ALA A 138 -8.40 -3.77 0.74
N ARG A 139 -8.30 -4.64 -0.27
CA ARG A 139 -7.16 -4.71 -1.19
C ARG A 139 -6.94 -3.39 -1.91
N LYS A 140 -8.02 -2.78 -2.41
CA LYS A 140 -7.93 -1.48 -3.07
C LYS A 140 -7.37 -0.42 -2.13
N PHE A 141 -7.86 -0.32 -0.89
CA PHE A 141 -7.35 0.64 0.09
C PHE A 141 -5.86 0.44 0.37
N ILE A 142 -5.39 -0.82 0.51
CA ILE A 142 -3.98 -1.16 0.69
C ILE A 142 -3.16 -0.70 -0.52
N GLN A 143 -3.58 -1.04 -1.74
CA GLN A 143 -2.86 -0.73 -2.97
C GLN A 143 -2.77 0.78 -3.24
N ASP A 144 -3.81 1.53 -2.92
CA ASP A 144 -3.85 2.98 -3.11
C ASP A 144 -2.95 3.71 -2.08
N ASN A 145 -2.73 3.10 -0.91
CA ASN A 145 -2.10 3.79 0.21
C ASN A 145 -0.75 3.22 0.66
N LEU A 146 -0.37 2.03 0.25
CA LEU A 146 0.94 1.48 0.57
C LEU A 146 1.80 1.32 -0.68
N THR A 147 3.08 1.60 -0.53
CA THR A 147 4.05 1.40 -1.60
C THR A 147 4.37 -0.09 -1.72
N LEU A 148 3.62 -0.80 -2.53
CA LEU A 148 3.82 -2.22 -2.80
C LEU A 148 4.99 -2.49 -3.78
N ASN A 149 5.72 -1.45 -4.20
CA ASN A 149 6.87 -1.55 -5.11
C ASN A 149 8.03 -2.41 -4.56
N VAL A 150 8.05 -2.63 -3.26
CA VAL A 150 8.96 -3.58 -2.60
C VAL A 150 8.49 -5.03 -2.82
N ILE A 151 7.17 -5.20 -3.05
CA ILE A 151 6.51 -6.49 -3.22
C ILE A 151 6.56 -6.98 -4.67
N THR A 152 6.33 -6.10 -5.62
CA THR A 152 6.56 -6.43 -7.03
C THR A 152 8.05 -6.38 -7.26
N GLY A 153 8.78 -7.38 -6.76
CA GLY A 153 10.22 -7.50 -6.85
C GLY A 153 10.72 -6.76 -8.09
N ASP A 154 11.69 -5.85 -7.96
CA ASP A 154 12.08 -4.93 -9.03
C ASP A 154 11.91 -5.64 -10.37
N THR A 155 10.93 -5.21 -11.17
CA THR A 155 10.58 -5.86 -12.45
C THR A 155 11.81 -6.05 -13.31
N LYS A 156 12.81 -5.18 -13.10
CA LYS A 156 14.14 -5.28 -13.71
C LYS A 156 14.93 -6.46 -13.13
N SER A 157 14.92 -6.67 -11.82
CA SER A 157 15.58 -7.82 -11.18
C SER A 157 14.93 -9.14 -11.59
N ARG A 158 13.59 -9.21 -11.65
CA ARG A 158 12.89 -10.40 -12.17
C ARG A 158 13.26 -10.70 -13.61
N LEU A 159 13.28 -9.68 -14.48
CA LEU A 159 13.69 -9.86 -15.87
C LEU A 159 15.15 -10.30 -15.93
N GLN A 160 16.03 -9.72 -15.12
CA GLN A 160 17.45 -10.10 -15.06
C GLN A 160 17.63 -11.55 -14.60
N GLU A 161 16.95 -11.97 -13.53
CA GLU A 161 17.01 -13.36 -13.04
C GLU A 161 16.50 -14.35 -14.08
N TYR A 162 15.40 -13.99 -14.77
CA TYR A 162 14.85 -14.81 -15.84
C TYR A 162 15.83 -14.93 -17.02
N THR A 163 16.39 -13.81 -17.48
CA THR A 163 17.31 -13.82 -18.62
C THR A 163 18.61 -14.54 -18.28
N GLN A 164 19.14 -14.39 -17.07
CA GLN A 164 20.31 -15.15 -16.63
C GLN A 164 20.08 -16.67 -16.64
N LYS A 165 18.87 -17.12 -16.26
CA LYS A 165 18.53 -18.55 -16.27
C LYS A 165 18.26 -19.10 -17.67
N GLN A 166 17.58 -18.34 -18.52
CA GLN A 166 17.09 -18.83 -19.81
C GLN A 166 18.01 -18.49 -20.99
N PHE A 167 18.85 -17.47 -20.86
CA PHE A 167 19.71 -16.96 -21.93
C PHE A 167 21.20 -16.99 -21.54
N SER A 168 21.64 -18.09 -20.92
CA SER A 168 23.07 -18.39 -20.66
C SER A 168 23.82 -17.28 -19.90
N GLY A 169 23.14 -16.58 -18.98
CA GLY A 169 23.75 -15.51 -18.16
C GLY A 169 23.66 -14.12 -18.79
N GLU A 170 22.94 -13.96 -19.88
CA GLU A 170 22.78 -12.65 -20.53
C GLU A 170 21.94 -11.70 -19.66
N LEU A 171 22.36 -10.43 -19.64
CA LEU A 171 21.66 -9.37 -18.89
C LEU A 171 20.76 -8.56 -19.81
N PRO A 172 19.57 -8.10 -19.34
CA PRO A 172 18.74 -7.17 -20.09
C PRO A 172 19.48 -5.84 -20.30
N HIS A 173 19.46 -5.31 -21.51
CA HIS A 173 19.99 -4.00 -21.83
C HIS A 173 18.85 -3.00 -22.03
N TYR A 174 18.97 -1.81 -21.42
CA TYR A 174 17.95 -0.76 -21.47
C TYR A 174 18.49 0.47 -22.21
N GLU A 175 17.71 0.95 -23.16
CA GLU A 175 17.91 2.23 -23.82
C GLU A 175 16.78 3.17 -23.38
N THR A 176 17.12 4.29 -22.72
CA THR A 176 16.14 5.20 -22.12
C THR A 176 16.40 6.63 -22.54
N GLU A 177 15.43 7.23 -23.20
CA GLU A 177 15.49 8.58 -23.75
C GLU A 177 14.36 9.46 -23.21
N PRO A 178 14.54 10.79 -23.11
CA PRO A 178 13.44 11.71 -22.88
C PRO A 178 12.40 11.59 -24.01
N LYS A 179 11.11 11.68 -23.66
CA LYS A 179 10.03 11.73 -24.65
C LYS A 179 9.86 13.18 -25.13
N ASP A 180 10.02 13.41 -26.42
CA ASP A 180 9.96 14.75 -27.02
C ASP A 180 8.63 15.45 -26.70
N GLY A 181 8.74 16.67 -26.16
CA GLY A 181 7.59 17.55 -25.86
C GLY A 181 6.82 17.18 -24.59
N GLU A 182 7.23 16.15 -23.84
CA GLU A 182 6.59 15.71 -22.61
C GLU A 182 7.61 15.65 -21.44
N ASN A 183 7.15 15.89 -20.21
CA ASN A 183 7.97 15.67 -19.01
C ASN A 183 7.95 14.18 -18.63
N ALA A 184 8.41 13.33 -19.55
CA ALA A 184 8.38 11.88 -19.48
C ALA A 184 9.61 11.24 -20.14
N PHE A 185 9.82 9.95 -19.91
CA PHE A 185 10.87 9.12 -20.50
C PHE A 185 10.25 7.90 -21.16
N VAL A 186 10.89 7.44 -22.25
CA VAL A 186 10.60 6.15 -22.91
C VAL A 186 11.81 5.26 -22.72
N SER A 187 11.59 4.00 -22.37
CA SER A 187 12.64 2.99 -22.27
C SER A 187 12.31 1.77 -23.11
N VAL A 188 13.30 1.26 -23.81
CA VAL A 188 13.24 0.01 -24.55
C VAL A 188 14.18 -0.99 -23.89
N VAL A 189 13.71 -2.21 -23.66
CA VAL A 189 14.55 -3.28 -23.13
C VAL A 189 14.82 -4.34 -24.19
N PHE A 190 16.08 -4.74 -24.27
CA PHE A 190 16.58 -5.77 -25.18
C PHE A 190 17.06 -6.99 -24.39
N VAL A 191 16.77 -8.18 -24.90
CA VAL A 191 17.27 -9.47 -24.41
C VAL A 191 17.72 -10.27 -25.62
N GLY A 192 18.95 -10.78 -25.62
CA GLY A 192 19.51 -11.49 -26.76
C GLY A 192 19.60 -10.61 -28.02
N GLY A 193 19.88 -9.32 -27.85
CA GLY A 193 19.90 -8.35 -28.94
C GLY A 193 18.53 -8.06 -29.57
N LYS A 194 17.45 -8.64 -29.05
CA LYS A 194 16.08 -8.44 -29.56
C LYS A 194 15.28 -7.57 -28.60
N LYS A 195 14.55 -6.59 -29.16
CA LYS A 195 13.58 -5.79 -28.39
C LYS A 195 12.52 -6.72 -27.78
N LYS A 196 12.29 -6.60 -26.47
CA LYS A 196 11.35 -7.41 -25.69
C LYS A 196 10.27 -6.63 -24.99
N GLY A 197 10.50 -5.34 -24.74
CA GLY A 197 9.50 -4.48 -24.14
C GLY A 197 9.84 -3.01 -24.34
N ILE A 198 8.80 -2.18 -24.22
CA ILE A 198 8.87 -0.72 -24.21
C ILE A 198 8.06 -0.20 -23.04
N GLY A 199 8.49 0.89 -22.41
CA GLY A 199 7.78 1.47 -21.28
C GLY A 199 7.95 2.97 -21.20
N GLU A 200 6.94 3.64 -20.67
CA GLU A 200 6.95 5.07 -20.42
C GLU A 200 6.83 5.35 -18.92
N GLY A 201 7.41 6.46 -18.47
CA GLY A 201 7.33 6.91 -17.09
C GLY A 201 7.77 8.35 -16.91
N ARG A 202 7.40 8.97 -15.81
CA ARG A 202 7.83 10.34 -15.47
C ARG A 202 9.31 10.42 -15.10
N THR A 203 9.91 9.30 -14.74
CA THR A 203 11.34 9.17 -14.46
C THR A 203 11.94 8.04 -15.31
N LYS A 204 13.26 8.09 -15.56
CA LYS A 204 13.98 7.00 -16.26
C LYS A 204 13.71 5.65 -15.59
N LYS A 205 13.71 5.61 -14.26
CA LYS A 205 13.47 4.40 -13.46
C LYS A 205 12.07 3.81 -13.66
N GLU A 206 11.05 4.66 -13.78
CA GLU A 206 9.68 4.24 -14.08
C GLU A 206 9.55 3.69 -15.51
N ALA A 207 10.13 4.38 -16.50
CA ALA A 207 10.13 3.93 -17.88
C ALA A 207 10.81 2.57 -18.03
N GLU A 208 11.99 2.39 -17.45
CA GLU A 208 12.73 1.11 -17.46
C GLU A 208 11.94 -0.02 -16.77
N ARG A 209 11.25 0.28 -15.65
CA ARG A 209 10.40 -0.70 -14.97
C ARG A 209 9.20 -1.11 -15.83
N ALA A 210 8.56 -0.15 -16.50
CA ALA A 210 7.47 -0.41 -17.42
C ALA A 210 7.93 -1.28 -18.60
N ALA A 211 9.08 -0.98 -19.19
CA ALA A 211 9.69 -1.77 -20.25
C ALA A 211 10.00 -3.22 -19.80
N ALA A 212 10.56 -3.37 -18.58
CA ALA A 212 10.82 -4.69 -18.02
C ALA A 212 9.54 -5.50 -17.79
N LYS A 213 8.45 -4.84 -17.36
CA LYS A 213 7.14 -5.49 -17.19
C LYS A 213 6.59 -6.01 -18.52
N GLU A 214 6.66 -5.22 -19.57
CA GLU A 214 6.23 -5.65 -20.90
C GLU A 214 7.08 -6.81 -21.42
N ALA A 215 8.40 -6.78 -21.19
CA ALA A 215 9.28 -7.89 -21.54
C ALA A 215 8.91 -9.19 -20.80
N LEU A 216 8.64 -9.14 -19.49
CA LEU A 216 8.18 -10.30 -18.72
C LEU A 216 6.87 -10.86 -19.29
N ASN A 217 5.90 -9.98 -19.57
CA ASN A 217 4.63 -10.38 -20.21
C ASN A 217 4.87 -11.05 -21.58
N SER A 218 5.85 -10.56 -22.38
CA SER A 218 6.19 -11.15 -23.67
C SER A 218 6.80 -12.55 -23.56
N PHE A 219 7.33 -12.90 -22.37
CA PHE A 219 7.82 -14.25 -22.04
C PHE A 219 6.76 -15.12 -21.37
N GLY A 220 5.56 -14.58 -21.09
CA GLY A 220 4.45 -15.30 -20.44
C GLY A 220 4.60 -15.46 -18.92
N ILE A 221 5.33 -14.52 -18.26
CA ILE A 221 5.66 -14.57 -16.82
C ILE A 221 5.42 -13.23 -16.14
#